data_16dfb491c2621aecdf6d44922b0e8ca4
#
_entry.id   16dfb491c2621aecdf6d44922b0e8ca4
#
_cell.length_a   1.000
_cell.length_b   1.000
_cell.length_c   1.000
_cell.angle_alpha   90.00
_cell.angle_beta   90.00
_cell.angle_gamma   90.00
#
_symmetry.space_group_name_H-M   'P 1'
#
loop_
_entity.id
_entity.type
_entity.pdbx_description
1 polymer ?
#
loop_
_entity_poly.entity_id
_entity_poly.type
_entity_poly.pdbx_seq_one_letter_code
_entity_poly.pdbx_strand_id
1 'polypeptide(L)'
;MTRRDLAKLAAGSALAPQIRLPGAAAYTGALDGAESKVDLKSFDPVLFSRRLYQAAPLRLTFGAQNRKQAEAWQKKLRAKVLELLGPFPASSPVLNSQTLEVRDFPGYRREKFIFESSPGLNVLGYLLTPKNATPPYAAVVSVPGHGRGVDDIIGVDEYGRDRTDKDGYQHDFAVQVTEHGMAAVAIEPIAFGCRRDPLTKKRGLKQSACQPVAGAALLLGQTMIGWRVHDVMRTIDWIGTRKELDPARVGCMGISGGGTCTLFSAALEPRIRAAMVSGYLCTFKDSVFSLSHCIDNYVPGILNWAEMYDVAGLIAPRPLLAESGEKDNIFPIEASKTSFARVKKVYEVFGMGERAAHETFNDAHSFYGKAGLPFLKRHLAG
;
A
#
# COMPACT_ATOMS: atom_id res chain seq x y z
N MET A 1 53.08 4.63 -3.28
CA MET A 1 51.81 5.31 -3.00
C MET A 1 50.96 4.39 -2.13
N THR A 2 50.84 4.68 -0.84
CA THR A 2 50.11 3.82 0.09
C THR A 2 48.65 4.23 0.18
N ARG A 3 47.77 3.32 0.68
CA ARG A 3 46.34 3.66 0.91
C ARG A 3 46.12 4.89 1.80
N ARG A 4 47.12 5.28 2.60
CA ARG A 4 47.10 6.50 3.42
C ARG A 4 47.35 7.78 2.58
N ASP A 5 48.05 7.67 1.45
CA ASP A 5 48.33 8.83 0.58
C ASP A 5 47.08 9.19 -0.27
N LEU A 6 46.26 8.17 -0.65
CA LEU A 6 44.97 8.38 -1.31
C LEU A 6 43.92 9.01 -0.39
N ALA A 7 43.92 8.68 0.90
CA ALA A 7 43.04 9.30 1.87
C ALA A 7 43.32 10.78 2.14
N LYS A 8 44.58 11.21 1.97
CA LYS A 8 44.95 12.62 2.11
C LYS A 8 44.61 13.46 0.89
N LEU A 9 44.50 12.85 -0.30
CA LEU A 9 44.02 13.54 -1.52
C LEU A 9 42.53 13.76 -1.55
N ALA A 10 41.76 12.91 -0.85
CA ALA A 10 40.30 13.06 -0.75
C ALA A 10 39.84 14.08 0.33
N ALA A 11 40.73 14.50 1.23
CA ALA A 11 40.44 15.46 2.31
C ALA A 11 40.79 16.92 1.94
N GLY A 12 41.24 17.18 0.71
CA GLY A 12 41.76 18.46 0.26
C GLY A 12 40.91 19.30 -0.68
N SER A 13 39.63 18.91 -0.92
CA SER A 13 38.69 19.85 -1.52
C SER A 13 38.12 20.77 -0.43
N ALA A 14 38.98 21.60 0.15
CA ALA A 14 38.53 22.81 0.82
C ALA A 14 37.70 23.60 -0.20
N LEU A 15 36.38 23.73 0.08
CA LEU A 15 35.53 24.71 -0.56
C LEU A 15 36.28 26.04 -0.51
N ALA A 16 36.85 26.45 -1.64
CA ALA A 16 37.39 27.82 -1.77
C ALA A 16 36.22 28.75 -1.37
N PRO A 17 36.46 29.72 -0.47
CA PRO A 17 35.39 30.65 -0.12
C PRO A 17 34.95 31.32 -1.43
N GLN A 18 33.72 31.11 -1.83
CA GLN A 18 33.12 31.86 -2.94
C GLN A 18 33.14 33.33 -2.52
N ILE A 19 34.05 34.10 -3.12
CA ILE A 19 34.07 35.54 -2.95
C ILE A 19 32.76 36.04 -3.60
N ARG A 20 31.72 36.24 -2.78
CA ARG A 20 30.51 36.92 -3.20
C ARG A 20 30.86 38.38 -3.43
N LEU A 21 30.92 38.84 -4.66
CA LEU A 21 30.97 40.25 -5.00
C LEU A 21 29.70 40.90 -4.47
N PRO A 22 29.77 41.99 -3.67
CA PRO A 22 28.56 42.71 -3.24
C PRO A 22 27.76 43.20 -4.43
N GLY A 23 26.52 42.79 -4.60
CA GLY A 23 25.60 43.27 -5.59
C GLY A 23 25.33 42.37 -6.83
N ALA A 24 26.02 41.24 -6.98
CA ALA A 24 25.65 40.26 -8.01
C ALA A 24 24.48 39.38 -7.50
N ALA A 25 23.34 39.42 -8.17
CA ALA A 25 22.27 38.44 -7.92
C ALA A 25 22.84 37.02 -8.07
N ALA A 26 22.43 36.11 -7.18
CA ALA A 26 22.89 34.73 -7.28
C ALA A 26 22.37 34.13 -8.59
N TYR A 27 23.23 33.52 -9.38
CA TYR A 27 22.83 32.80 -10.59
C TYR A 27 21.81 31.71 -10.24
N THR A 28 20.62 31.79 -10.85
CA THR A 28 19.45 30.91 -10.56
C THR A 28 19.22 29.83 -11.62
N GLY A 29 20.01 29.78 -12.66
CA GLY A 29 19.90 28.78 -13.71
C GLY A 29 19.98 29.40 -15.12
N ALA A 30 19.80 28.55 -16.13
CA ALA A 30 19.98 28.96 -17.55
C ALA A 30 19.00 30.04 -18.05
N LEU A 31 17.94 30.32 -17.28
CA LEU A 31 16.96 31.40 -17.59
C LEU A 31 17.27 32.68 -16.82
N ASP A 32 18.35 32.75 -16.06
CA ASP A 32 18.74 33.95 -15.31
C ASP A 32 18.90 35.17 -16.25
N GLY A 33 18.17 36.26 -15.95
CA GLY A 33 18.13 37.46 -16.80
C GLY A 33 17.23 37.37 -18.02
N ALA A 34 16.52 36.25 -18.22
CA ALA A 34 15.56 36.06 -19.33
C ALA A 34 14.09 35.99 -18.86
N GLU A 35 13.82 36.12 -17.55
CA GLU A 35 12.52 35.88 -16.92
C GLU A 35 11.42 36.76 -17.47
N SER A 36 11.76 38.01 -17.89
CA SER A 36 10.80 38.93 -18.50
C SER A 36 10.48 38.63 -19.99
N LYS A 37 11.25 37.73 -20.61
CA LYS A 37 11.13 37.37 -22.04
C LYS A 37 10.40 36.07 -22.28
N VAL A 38 10.23 35.24 -21.24
CA VAL A 38 9.66 33.90 -21.34
C VAL A 38 8.62 33.68 -20.25
N ASP A 39 7.61 32.87 -20.54
CA ASP A 39 6.68 32.37 -19.51
C ASP A 39 7.35 31.22 -18.76
N LEU A 40 7.87 31.49 -17.58
CA LEU A 40 8.52 30.49 -16.73
C LEU A 40 7.63 29.29 -16.43
N LYS A 41 6.30 29.44 -16.42
CA LYS A 41 5.34 28.34 -16.22
C LYS A 41 5.39 27.31 -17.35
N SER A 42 5.88 27.70 -18.52
CA SER A 42 6.04 26.79 -19.67
C SER A 42 7.20 25.78 -19.47
N PHE A 43 8.10 26.06 -18.52
CA PHE A 43 9.22 25.18 -18.16
C PHE A 43 8.91 24.28 -16.94
N ASP A 44 7.72 24.41 -16.35
CA ASP A 44 7.32 23.61 -15.19
C ASP A 44 6.67 22.29 -15.64
N PRO A 45 7.40 21.13 -15.51
CA PRO A 45 6.88 19.83 -15.91
C PRO A 45 5.71 19.37 -15.05
N VAL A 46 5.59 19.86 -13.81
CA VAL A 46 4.48 19.53 -12.91
C VAL A 46 3.19 20.21 -13.40
N LEU A 47 3.26 21.51 -13.78
CA LEU A 47 2.14 22.20 -14.39
C LEU A 47 1.72 21.57 -15.73
N PHE A 48 2.70 21.13 -16.54
CA PHE A 48 2.43 20.40 -17.77
C PHE A 48 1.67 19.10 -17.46
N SER A 49 2.15 18.29 -16.53
CA SER A 49 1.49 17.05 -16.13
C SER A 49 0.08 17.29 -15.61
N ARG A 50 -0.15 18.35 -14.81
CA ARG A 50 -1.50 18.73 -14.33
C ARG A 50 -2.46 19.08 -15.47
N ARG A 51 -1.98 19.71 -16.53
CA ARG A 51 -2.79 19.95 -17.74
C ARG A 51 -3.16 18.64 -18.43
N LEU A 52 -2.22 17.68 -18.52
CA LEU A 52 -2.50 16.35 -19.05
C LEU A 52 -3.53 15.60 -18.20
N TYR A 53 -3.46 15.71 -16.88
CA TYR A 53 -4.48 15.12 -16.00
C TYR A 53 -5.87 15.71 -16.26
N GLN A 54 -5.98 17.05 -16.42
CA GLN A 54 -7.26 17.69 -16.70
C GLN A 54 -7.89 17.20 -18.02
N ALA A 55 -7.06 16.82 -18.98
CA ALA A 55 -7.47 16.23 -20.25
C ALA A 55 -7.59 14.70 -20.19
N ALA A 56 -7.31 14.08 -19.05
CA ALA A 56 -7.36 12.62 -18.91
C ALA A 56 -8.80 12.10 -19.12
N PRO A 57 -8.99 11.12 -20.00
CA PRO A 57 -10.34 10.75 -20.45
C PRO A 57 -11.13 9.94 -19.44
N LEU A 58 -10.50 9.34 -18.42
CA LEU A 58 -11.10 8.49 -17.39
C LEU A 58 -12.21 7.58 -17.97
N ARG A 59 -11.91 6.85 -19.06
CA ARG A 59 -12.87 6.17 -19.94
C ARG A 59 -13.77 5.15 -19.22
N LEU A 60 -13.36 4.70 -18.05
CA LEU A 60 -14.07 3.74 -17.21
C LEU A 60 -14.42 4.32 -15.83
N THR A 61 -14.54 5.66 -15.70
CA THR A 61 -15.10 6.24 -14.48
C THR A 61 -16.57 5.82 -14.29
N PHE A 62 -16.97 5.66 -13.03
CA PHE A 62 -18.30 5.16 -12.70
C PHE A 62 -19.42 6.12 -13.13
N GLY A 63 -20.39 5.60 -13.90
CA GLY A 63 -21.58 6.33 -14.37
C GLY A 63 -22.83 5.47 -14.44
N ALA A 64 -22.80 4.26 -13.85
CA ALA A 64 -23.94 3.33 -13.88
C ALA A 64 -25.13 3.85 -13.05
N GLN A 65 -26.34 3.61 -13.54
CA GLN A 65 -27.58 4.04 -12.90
C GLN A 65 -28.35 2.87 -12.23
N ASN A 66 -27.92 1.65 -12.49
CA ASN A 66 -28.53 0.44 -11.93
C ASN A 66 -27.49 -0.67 -11.78
N ARG A 67 -27.87 -1.71 -11.03
CA ARG A 67 -27.00 -2.84 -10.70
C ARG A 67 -26.42 -3.54 -11.93
N LYS A 68 -27.22 -3.80 -12.95
CA LYS A 68 -26.76 -4.48 -14.19
C LYS A 68 -25.67 -3.69 -14.90
N GLN A 69 -25.83 -2.36 -15.00
CA GLN A 69 -24.80 -1.47 -15.55
C GLN A 69 -23.55 -1.43 -14.67
N ALA A 70 -23.72 -1.40 -13.34
CA ALA A 70 -22.61 -1.40 -12.39
C ALA A 70 -21.78 -2.70 -12.48
N GLU A 71 -22.42 -3.87 -12.56
CA GLU A 71 -21.75 -5.17 -12.74
C GLU A 71 -21.00 -5.23 -14.08
N ALA A 72 -21.59 -4.73 -15.15
CA ALA A 72 -20.93 -4.64 -16.46
C ALA A 72 -19.72 -3.68 -16.44
N TRP A 73 -19.85 -2.55 -15.75
CA TRP A 73 -18.76 -1.61 -15.53
C TRP A 73 -17.63 -2.25 -14.72
N GLN A 74 -17.95 -2.91 -13.60
CA GLN A 74 -16.95 -3.60 -12.78
C GLN A 74 -16.17 -4.64 -13.59
N LYS A 75 -16.86 -5.42 -14.43
CA LYS A 75 -16.20 -6.42 -15.29
C LYS A 75 -15.17 -5.76 -16.21
N LYS A 76 -15.56 -4.65 -16.86
CA LYS A 76 -14.67 -3.91 -17.80
C LYS A 76 -13.49 -3.29 -17.08
N LEU A 77 -13.74 -2.58 -15.97
CA LEU A 77 -12.68 -1.90 -15.22
C LEU A 77 -11.74 -2.92 -14.55
N ARG A 78 -12.25 -4.01 -13.98
CA ARG A 78 -11.40 -5.07 -13.39
C ARG A 78 -10.47 -5.68 -14.41
N ALA A 79 -10.95 -5.99 -15.61
CA ALA A 79 -10.11 -6.49 -16.70
C ALA A 79 -9.02 -5.49 -17.08
N LYS A 80 -9.36 -4.20 -17.16
CA LYS A 80 -8.39 -3.14 -17.48
C LYS A 80 -7.37 -2.94 -16.37
N VAL A 81 -7.76 -2.95 -15.10
CA VAL A 81 -6.82 -2.84 -13.98
C VAL A 81 -5.87 -4.04 -13.96
N LEU A 82 -6.35 -5.25 -14.18
CA LEU A 82 -5.49 -6.44 -14.30
C LEU A 82 -4.47 -6.29 -15.43
N GLU A 83 -4.90 -5.81 -16.60
CA GLU A 83 -4.00 -5.53 -17.73
C GLU A 83 -2.92 -4.50 -17.38
N LEU A 84 -3.29 -3.40 -16.70
CA LEU A 84 -2.36 -2.33 -16.33
C LEU A 84 -1.38 -2.74 -15.23
N LEU A 85 -1.76 -3.66 -14.35
CA LEU A 85 -0.86 -4.18 -13.33
C LEU A 85 0.23 -5.09 -13.92
N GLY A 86 0.01 -5.59 -15.13
CA GLY A 86 0.88 -6.54 -15.81
C GLY A 86 0.42 -7.98 -15.61
N PRO A 87 1.01 -8.94 -16.38
CA PRO A 87 0.58 -10.33 -16.34
C PRO A 87 0.86 -10.97 -14.98
N PHE A 88 -0.15 -11.66 -14.44
CA PHE A 88 0.03 -12.59 -13.33
C PHE A 88 0.54 -13.93 -13.87
N PRO A 89 1.28 -14.72 -13.05
CA PRO A 89 1.70 -16.05 -13.47
C PRO A 89 0.51 -16.91 -13.92
N ALA A 90 0.63 -17.56 -15.07
CA ALA A 90 -0.44 -18.41 -15.62
C ALA A 90 -0.74 -19.63 -14.76
N SER A 91 0.23 -20.10 -13.97
CA SER A 91 0.09 -21.17 -13.00
C SER A 91 0.68 -20.75 -11.66
N SER A 92 0.01 -21.13 -10.60
CA SER A 92 0.53 -20.93 -9.25
C SER A 92 1.43 -22.10 -8.88
N PRO A 93 2.68 -21.85 -8.44
CA PRO A 93 3.55 -22.93 -7.93
C PRO A 93 2.93 -23.58 -6.69
N VAL A 94 3.40 -24.78 -6.35
CA VAL A 94 3.13 -25.35 -5.02
C VAL A 94 3.67 -24.38 -3.99
N LEU A 95 2.91 -24.16 -2.92
CA LEU A 95 3.26 -23.15 -1.90
C LEU A 95 4.58 -23.45 -1.17
N ASN A 96 4.99 -24.71 -1.10
CA ASN A 96 6.21 -25.15 -0.39
C ASN A 96 6.33 -24.49 1.00
N SER A 97 5.20 -24.45 1.72
CA SER A 97 5.10 -23.74 2.99
C SER A 97 5.92 -24.38 4.09
N GLN A 98 6.62 -23.56 4.86
CA GLN A 98 7.42 -23.97 5.99
C GLN A 98 7.18 -23.06 7.20
N THR A 99 6.93 -23.66 8.37
CA THR A 99 6.97 -22.98 9.66
C THR A 99 8.41 -22.83 10.12
N LEU A 100 8.82 -21.62 10.45
CA LEU A 100 10.20 -21.31 10.89
C LEU A 100 10.30 -21.21 12.42
N GLU A 101 9.30 -20.64 13.06
CA GLU A 101 9.28 -20.38 14.50
C GLU A 101 7.84 -20.33 15.01
N VAL A 102 7.64 -20.74 16.26
CA VAL A 102 6.38 -20.57 16.97
C VAL A 102 6.67 -20.00 18.36
N ARG A 103 5.93 -18.93 18.73
CA ARG A 103 6.05 -18.29 20.04
C ARG A 103 4.66 -18.04 20.63
N ASP A 104 4.56 -18.23 21.94
CA ASP A 104 3.35 -18.00 22.71
C ASP A 104 3.41 -16.67 23.47
N PHE A 105 2.33 -15.91 23.36
CA PHE A 105 2.11 -14.65 24.08
C PHE A 105 0.84 -14.76 24.95
N PRO A 106 0.63 -13.90 25.93
CA PRO A 106 -0.56 -13.97 26.77
C PRO A 106 -1.88 -13.95 25.98
N GLY A 107 -2.01 -13.10 24.97
CA GLY A 107 -3.26 -12.91 24.20
C GLY A 107 -3.32 -13.66 22.87
N TYR A 108 -2.20 -14.15 22.35
CA TYR A 108 -2.13 -14.78 21.04
C TYR A 108 -0.94 -15.74 20.93
N ARG A 109 -0.95 -16.60 19.91
CA ARG A 109 0.20 -17.40 19.45
C ARG A 109 0.69 -16.80 18.13
N ARG A 110 1.99 -16.66 17.96
CA ARG A 110 2.64 -16.15 16.74
C ARG A 110 3.47 -17.24 16.09
N GLU A 111 3.14 -17.58 14.86
CA GLU A 111 3.89 -18.50 14.01
C GLU A 111 4.56 -17.70 12.89
N LYS A 112 5.87 -17.84 12.72
CA LYS A 112 6.63 -17.33 11.60
C LYS A 112 6.68 -18.39 10.51
N PHE A 113 6.31 -18.02 9.29
CA PHE A 113 6.28 -18.96 8.16
C PHE A 113 6.83 -18.34 6.89
N ILE A 114 7.15 -19.19 5.93
CA ILE A 114 7.42 -18.81 4.54
C ILE A 114 6.58 -19.69 3.61
N PHE A 115 6.29 -19.15 2.43
CA PHE A 115 5.77 -19.92 1.30
C PHE A 115 6.21 -19.31 -0.03
N GLU A 116 6.20 -20.12 -1.10
CA GLU A 116 6.55 -19.67 -2.45
C GLU A 116 5.34 -19.07 -3.14
N SER A 117 5.38 -17.75 -3.45
CA SER A 117 4.31 -17.07 -4.19
C SER A 117 4.49 -17.13 -5.70
N SER A 118 5.73 -17.08 -6.15
CA SER A 118 6.14 -17.22 -7.55
C SER A 118 7.40 -18.05 -7.63
N PRO A 119 7.72 -18.70 -8.76
CA PRO A 119 8.91 -19.52 -8.88
C PRO A 119 10.19 -18.79 -8.42
N GLY A 120 10.81 -19.31 -7.37
CA GLY A 120 12.01 -18.73 -6.77
C GLY A 120 11.78 -17.47 -5.90
N LEU A 121 10.54 -17.09 -5.61
CA LEU A 121 10.22 -15.92 -4.78
C LEU A 121 9.34 -16.31 -3.58
N ASN A 122 9.90 -16.20 -2.38
CA ASN A 122 9.19 -16.49 -1.14
C ASN A 122 8.55 -15.24 -0.52
N VAL A 123 7.40 -15.46 0.09
CA VAL A 123 6.77 -14.55 1.07
C VAL A 123 7.17 -15.01 2.47
N LEU A 124 7.64 -14.08 3.29
CA LEU A 124 7.71 -14.25 4.73
C LEU A 124 6.41 -13.73 5.34
N GLY A 125 5.84 -14.47 6.29
CA GLY A 125 4.67 -14.02 7.02
C GLY A 125 4.67 -14.48 8.48
N TYR A 126 3.74 -13.90 9.22
CA TYR A 126 3.42 -14.26 10.58
C TYR A 126 1.92 -14.53 10.71
N LEU A 127 1.57 -15.69 11.25
CA LEU A 127 0.21 -15.99 11.66
C LEU A 127 0.08 -15.72 13.16
N LEU A 128 -0.79 -14.78 13.51
CA LEU A 128 -1.15 -14.50 14.89
C LEU A 128 -2.55 -15.07 15.15
N THR A 129 -2.65 -16.11 15.95
CA THR A 129 -3.94 -16.73 16.32
C THR A 129 -4.37 -16.27 17.71
N PRO A 130 -5.61 -15.75 17.87
CA PRO A 130 -6.08 -15.26 19.15
C PRO A 130 -6.31 -16.39 20.16
N LYS A 131 -6.13 -16.11 21.46
CA LYS A 131 -6.46 -17.03 22.56
C LYS A 131 -7.84 -16.78 23.16
N ASN A 132 -8.50 -15.69 22.76
CA ASN A 132 -9.85 -15.28 23.21
C ASN A 132 -10.98 -15.70 22.24
N ALA A 133 -10.69 -16.59 21.30
CA ALA A 133 -11.65 -17.14 20.34
C ALA A 133 -11.30 -18.61 20.03
N THR A 134 -12.18 -19.29 19.32
CA THR A 134 -12.01 -20.71 18.93
C THR A 134 -11.88 -20.84 17.41
N PRO A 135 -11.03 -21.75 16.91
CA PRO A 135 -10.92 -22.03 15.49
C PRO A 135 -12.18 -22.72 14.92
N PRO A 136 -12.44 -22.66 13.61
CA PRO A 136 -11.62 -21.95 12.64
C PRO A 136 -11.85 -20.43 12.71
N TYR A 137 -10.73 -19.68 12.72
CA TYR A 137 -10.77 -18.23 12.83
C TYR A 137 -11.06 -17.54 11.48
N ALA A 138 -11.80 -16.44 11.50
CA ALA A 138 -11.74 -15.48 10.41
C ALA A 138 -10.31 -14.95 10.26
N ALA A 139 -9.77 -14.89 9.05
CA ALA A 139 -8.40 -14.52 8.78
C ALA A 139 -8.32 -13.13 8.14
N VAL A 140 -7.47 -12.25 8.68
CA VAL A 140 -7.24 -10.92 8.13
C VAL A 140 -5.82 -10.83 7.59
N VAL A 141 -5.69 -10.76 6.25
CA VAL A 141 -4.40 -10.46 5.62
C VAL A 141 -4.01 -9.04 5.98
N SER A 142 -2.90 -8.89 6.69
CA SER A 142 -2.43 -7.65 7.27
C SER A 142 -1.15 -7.20 6.57
N VAL A 143 -1.22 -6.05 5.85
CA VAL A 143 -0.14 -5.58 4.99
C VAL A 143 0.44 -4.27 5.53
N PRO A 144 1.72 -4.24 5.96
CA PRO A 144 2.34 -3.03 6.50
C PRO A 144 2.54 -1.94 5.45
N GLY A 145 2.54 -0.70 5.91
CA GLY A 145 3.02 0.46 5.17
C GLY A 145 4.55 0.54 5.14
N HIS A 146 5.07 1.65 4.58
CA HIS A 146 6.51 1.90 4.56
C HIS A 146 7.08 1.98 5.98
N GLY A 147 8.22 1.32 6.19
CA GLY A 147 8.88 1.24 7.49
C GLY A 147 9.87 0.09 7.52
N ARG A 148 9.90 -0.65 8.63
CA ARG A 148 10.74 -1.83 8.79
C ARG A 148 10.11 -3.11 8.19
N GLY A 149 8.92 -2.99 7.60
CA GLY A 149 8.14 -4.10 7.05
C GLY A 149 7.19 -4.69 8.08
N VAL A 150 7.02 -6.02 8.06
CA VAL A 150 6.07 -6.73 8.89
C VAL A 150 6.31 -6.55 10.39
N ASP A 151 7.54 -6.28 10.81
CA ASP A 151 7.90 -6.05 12.21
C ASP A 151 7.12 -4.90 12.84
N ASP A 152 6.80 -3.85 12.05
CA ASP A 152 6.07 -2.66 12.50
C ASP A 152 4.60 -2.94 12.85
N ILE A 153 4.07 -4.11 12.51
CA ILE A 153 2.66 -4.45 12.72
C ILE A 153 2.44 -5.66 13.65
N ILE A 154 3.52 -6.35 14.03
CA ILE A 154 3.46 -7.56 14.87
C ILE A 154 4.07 -7.38 16.27
N GLY A 155 4.38 -6.14 16.66
CA GLY A 155 4.96 -5.85 17.97
C GLY A 155 6.44 -6.22 18.10
N VAL A 156 7.27 -5.93 17.07
CA VAL A 156 8.73 -6.16 17.09
C VAL A 156 9.46 -4.84 16.94
N ASP A 157 10.41 -4.56 17.84
CA ASP A 157 11.23 -3.34 17.81
C ASP A 157 12.39 -3.41 16.78
N GLU A 158 13.16 -2.34 16.68
CA GLU A 158 14.30 -2.25 15.75
C GLU A 158 15.49 -3.16 16.10
N TYR A 159 15.49 -3.75 17.28
CA TYR A 159 16.48 -4.73 17.74
C TYR A 159 16.00 -6.17 17.61
N GLY A 160 14.79 -6.39 17.02
CA GLY A 160 14.18 -7.71 16.88
C GLY A 160 13.55 -8.26 18.18
N ARG A 161 13.31 -7.41 19.17
CA ARG A 161 12.71 -7.78 20.46
C ARG A 161 11.20 -7.52 20.45
N ASP A 162 10.45 -8.33 21.18
CA ASP A 162 9.02 -8.10 21.33
C ASP A 162 8.74 -6.85 22.17
N ARG A 163 7.72 -6.08 21.78
CA ARG A 163 7.24 -4.88 22.46
C ARG A 163 5.73 -4.90 22.64
N THR A 164 5.20 -4.07 23.51
CA THR A 164 3.77 -3.95 23.81
C THR A 164 3.26 -2.51 23.80
N ASP A 165 4.14 -1.54 23.55
CA ASP A 165 3.83 -0.10 23.60
C ASP A 165 3.07 0.41 22.38
N LYS A 166 2.93 -0.40 21.32
CA LYS A 166 2.29 -0.05 20.05
C LYS A 166 2.90 1.20 19.38
N ASP A 167 4.20 1.46 19.60
CA ASP A 167 4.89 2.61 19.05
C ASP A 167 4.95 2.58 17.52
N GLY A 168 5.13 3.78 16.92
CA GLY A 168 5.15 3.98 15.47
C GLY A 168 3.76 4.14 14.87
N TYR A 169 3.70 4.68 13.64
CA TYR A 169 2.45 5.07 13.00
C TYR A 169 1.52 3.90 12.62
N GLN A 170 2.01 2.67 12.66
CA GLN A 170 1.25 1.46 12.32
C GLN A 170 0.62 0.79 13.54
N HIS A 171 1.02 1.18 14.77
CA HIS A 171 0.42 0.76 16.05
C HIS A 171 0.21 -0.75 16.21
N ASP A 172 1.13 -1.59 15.68
CA ASP A 172 1.08 -3.05 15.77
C ASP A 172 -0.29 -3.66 15.41
N PHE A 173 -0.92 -3.13 14.35
CA PHE A 173 -2.32 -3.43 14.04
C PHE A 173 -2.62 -4.91 13.81
N ALA A 174 -1.64 -5.74 13.41
CA ALA A 174 -1.86 -7.18 13.30
C ALA A 174 -2.05 -7.85 14.67
N VAL A 175 -1.41 -7.32 15.73
CA VAL A 175 -1.69 -7.74 17.11
C VAL A 175 -3.10 -7.34 17.51
N GLN A 176 -3.52 -6.11 17.17
CA GLN A 176 -4.87 -5.61 17.48
C GLN A 176 -5.97 -6.43 16.80
N VAL A 177 -5.74 -7.03 15.62
CA VAL A 177 -6.68 -7.97 15.00
C VAL A 177 -7.00 -9.14 15.94
N THR A 178 -5.98 -9.67 16.66
CA THR A 178 -6.18 -10.78 17.59
C THR A 178 -6.98 -10.38 18.83
N GLU A 179 -6.84 -9.15 19.28
CA GLU A 179 -7.64 -8.59 20.39
C GLU A 179 -9.15 -8.62 20.05
N HIS A 180 -9.50 -8.58 18.76
CA HIS A 180 -10.87 -8.70 18.28
C HIS A 180 -11.33 -10.12 17.96
N GLY A 181 -10.52 -11.15 18.30
CA GLY A 181 -10.87 -12.56 18.11
C GLY A 181 -10.74 -13.06 16.67
N MET A 182 -10.05 -12.36 15.81
CA MET A 182 -9.71 -12.78 14.44
C MET A 182 -8.22 -13.18 14.37
N ALA A 183 -7.86 -14.04 13.44
CA ALA A 183 -6.45 -14.32 13.15
C ALA A 183 -5.87 -13.28 12.20
N ALA A 184 -4.67 -12.79 12.49
CA ALA A 184 -3.92 -11.93 11.57
C ALA A 184 -2.92 -12.75 10.77
N VAL A 185 -2.93 -12.61 9.45
CA VAL A 185 -1.92 -13.16 8.55
C VAL A 185 -1.10 -11.99 8.02
N ALA A 186 -0.07 -11.60 8.77
CA ALA A 186 0.80 -10.48 8.46
C ALA A 186 1.89 -10.93 7.49
N ILE A 187 1.96 -10.30 6.31
CA ILE A 187 2.93 -10.67 5.28
C ILE A 187 3.92 -9.53 5.02
N GLU A 188 5.16 -9.91 4.68
CA GLU A 188 6.20 -8.98 4.27
C GLU A 188 6.02 -8.58 2.81
N PRO A 189 5.70 -7.31 2.48
CA PRO A 189 5.57 -6.89 1.09
C PRO A 189 6.89 -6.94 0.34
N ILE A 190 6.84 -7.16 -0.96
CA ILE A 190 8.01 -7.00 -1.84
C ILE A 190 8.62 -5.62 -1.63
N ALA A 191 9.95 -5.57 -1.56
CA ALA A 191 10.79 -4.39 -1.35
C ALA A 191 10.77 -3.81 0.07
N PHE A 192 10.15 -4.49 1.05
CA PHE A 192 10.21 -4.14 2.47
C PHE A 192 10.97 -5.19 3.28
N GLY A 193 11.37 -4.85 4.50
CA GLY A 193 11.96 -5.74 5.50
C GLY A 193 13.01 -6.70 4.94
N CYS A 194 12.76 -7.99 5.07
CA CYS A 194 13.66 -9.03 4.57
C CYS A 194 13.64 -9.20 3.05
N ARG A 195 12.61 -8.69 2.34
CA ARG A 195 12.45 -8.80 0.88
C ARG A 195 13.04 -7.62 0.11
N ARG A 196 13.98 -6.90 0.70
CA ARG A 196 14.78 -5.85 0.06
C ARG A 196 16.03 -6.44 -0.61
N ASP A 197 16.53 -5.76 -1.63
CA ASP A 197 17.83 -6.10 -2.22
C ASP A 197 19.00 -5.88 -1.24
N PRO A 198 20.16 -6.55 -1.46
CA PRO A 198 21.29 -6.47 -0.54
C PRO A 198 21.89 -5.05 -0.36
N LEU A 199 21.82 -4.20 -1.40
CA LEU A 199 22.35 -2.82 -1.31
C LEU A 199 21.46 -1.94 -0.44
N THR A 200 20.14 -2.04 -0.61
CA THR A 200 19.18 -1.32 0.22
C THR A 200 19.25 -1.77 1.69
N LYS A 201 19.42 -3.06 1.96
CA LYS A 201 19.60 -3.58 3.34
C LYS A 201 20.78 -2.91 4.06
N LYS A 202 21.87 -2.63 3.37
CA LYS A 202 23.04 -1.93 3.96
C LYS A 202 22.78 -0.47 4.33
N ARG A 203 21.73 0.16 3.79
CA ARG A 203 21.38 1.56 4.07
C ARG A 203 20.54 1.74 5.35
N GLY A 204 20.08 0.66 5.98
CA GLY A 204 19.34 0.69 7.24
C GLY A 204 17.97 0.01 7.18
N LEU A 205 17.38 -0.21 8.35
CA LEU A 205 16.16 -1.01 8.48
C LEU A 205 14.91 -0.36 7.85
N LYS A 206 14.79 0.97 7.92
CA LYS A 206 13.62 1.72 7.43
C LYS A 206 13.66 2.04 5.93
N GLN A 207 14.75 1.71 5.23
CA GLN A 207 14.88 1.99 3.81
C GLN A 207 14.12 0.94 2.98
N SER A 208 13.26 1.39 2.07
CA SER A 208 12.58 0.50 1.12
C SER A 208 13.42 0.30 -0.15
N ALA A 209 13.25 -0.85 -0.79
CA ALA A 209 13.81 -1.14 -2.10
C ALA A 209 12.82 -0.84 -3.25
N CYS A 210 11.82 -0.01 -3.01
CA CYS A 210 10.76 0.26 -3.99
C CYS A 210 11.31 0.79 -5.31
N GLN A 211 12.27 1.73 -5.26
CA GLN A 211 12.82 2.36 -6.46
C GLN A 211 13.44 1.33 -7.43
N PRO A 212 14.42 0.49 -7.05
CA PRO A 212 15.01 -0.47 -7.98
C PRO A 212 14.04 -1.57 -8.38
N VAL A 213 13.18 -2.05 -7.47
CA VAL A 213 12.24 -3.15 -7.73
C VAL A 213 11.10 -2.71 -8.65
N ALA A 214 10.49 -1.56 -8.38
CA ALA A 214 9.43 -1.04 -9.25
C ALA A 214 9.97 -0.62 -10.62
N GLY A 215 11.18 -0.04 -10.69
CA GLY A 215 11.84 0.27 -11.96
C GLY A 215 12.05 -0.98 -12.82
N ALA A 216 12.51 -2.08 -12.22
CA ALA A 216 12.63 -3.35 -12.91
C ALA A 216 11.27 -3.89 -13.41
N ALA A 217 10.23 -3.82 -12.57
CA ALA A 217 8.88 -4.24 -12.96
C ALA A 217 8.36 -3.45 -14.16
N LEU A 218 8.53 -2.12 -14.16
CA LEU A 218 8.11 -1.26 -15.27
C LEU A 218 8.81 -1.59 -16.59
N LEU A 219 10.11 -1.91 -16.56
CA LEU A 219 10.86 -2.34 -17.74
C LEU A 219 10.35 -3.67 -18.30
N LEU A 220 9.74 -4.51 -17.49
CA LEU A 220 9.13 -5.78 -17.87
C LEU A 220 7.64 -5.65 -18.23
N GLY A 221 7.09 -4.44 -18.30
CA GLY A 221 5.67 -4.22 -18.54
C GLY A 221 4.77 -4.67 -17.38
N GLN A 222 5.30 -4.69 -16.15
CA GLN A 222 4.64 -5.10 -14.93
C GLN A 222 4.66 -3.96 -13.92
N THR A 223 3.97 -4.13 -12.79
CA THR A 223 4.00 -3.17 -11.68
C THR A 223 4.32 -3.86 -10.36
N MET A 224 4.95 -3.13 -9.45
CA MET A 224 5.17 -3.65 -8.11
C MET A 224 3.84 -3.87 -7.35
N ILE A 225 2.81 -3.06 -7.62
CA ILE A 225 1.46 -3.29 -7.10
C ILE A 225 0.94 -4.65 -7.57
N GLY A 226 1.09 -4.99 -8.86
CA GLY A 226 0.69 -6.28 -9.40
C GLY A 226 1.37 -7.44 -8.67
N TRP A 227 2.67 -7.35 -8.44
CA TRP A 227 3.41 -8.38 -7.69
C TRP A 227 2.93 -8.52 -6.24
N ARG A 228 2.66 -7.41 -5.55
CA ARG A 228 2.12 -7.43 -4.18
C ARG A 228 0.70 -7.97 -4.10
N VAL A 229 -0.15 -7.63 -5.08
CA VAL A 229 -1.50 -8.21 -5.22
C VAL A 229 -1.42 -9.72 -5.42
N HIS A 230 -0.50 -10.19 -6.24
CA HIS A 230 -0.27 -11.62 -6.43
C HIS A 230 0.15 -12.30 -5.11
N ASP A 231 1.06 -11.70 -4.34
CA ASP A 231 1.44 -12.22 -3.02
C ASP A 231 0.23 -12.34 -2.07
N VAL A 232 -0.69 -11.37 -2.08
CA VAL A 232 -1.95 -11.44 -1.29
C VAL A 232 -2.83 -12.58 -1.79
N MET A 233 -3.00 -12.76 -3.10
CA MET A 233 -3.77 -13.88 -3.67
C MET A 233 -3.17 -15.23 -3.22
N ARG A 234 -1.85 -15.36 -3.27
CA ARG A 234 -1.13 -16.56 -2.81
C ARG A 234 -1.22 -16.75 -1.28
N THR A 235 -1.27 -15.66 -0.53
CA THR A 235 -1.53 -15.72 0.93
C THR A 235 -2.90 -16.30 1.22
N ILE A 236 -3.92 -15.97 0.41
CA ILE A 236 -5.27 -16.53 0.54
C ILE A 236 -5.27 -18.03 0.17
N ASP A 237 -4.49 -18.45 -0.83
CA ASP A 237 -4.29 -19.87 -1.13
C ASP A 237 -3.64 -20.58 0.08
N TRP A 238 -2.64 -19.96 0.71
CA TRP A 238 -2.00 -20.49 1.92
C TRP A 238 -3.00 -20.60 3.10
N ILE A 239 -3.86 -19.59 3.30
CA ILE A 239 -4.94 -19.63 4.31
C ILE A 239 -5.81 -20.87 4.10
N GLY A 240 -6.13 -21.22 2.85
CA GLY A 240 -6.92 -22.41 2.51
C GLY A 240 -6.26 -23.74 2.87
N THR A 241 -4.96 -23.78 3.16
CA THR A 241 -4.25 -24.97 3.61
C THR A 241 -4.26 -25.16 5.13
N ARG A 242 -4.75 -24.14 5.88
CA ARG A 242 -4.66 -24.08 7.35
C ARG A 242 -5.99 -24.45 7.98
N LYS A 243 -6.04 -25.55 8.73
CA LYS A 243 -7.27 -26.05 9.37
C LYS A 243 -7.84 -25.11 10.43
N GLU A 244 -6.98 -24.32 11.08
CA GLU A 244 -7.36 -23.33 12.08
C GLU A 244 -7.92 -22.04 11.52
N LEU A 245 -7.86 -21.83 10.18
CA LEU A 245 -8.37 -20.65 9.50
C LEU A 245 -9.59 -21.00 8.64
N ASP A 246 -10.52 -20.06 8.52
CA ASP A 246 -11.68 -20.21 7.66
C ASP A 246 -11.47 -19.47 6.32
N PRO A 247 -11.25 -20.17 5.21
CA PRO A 247 -11.01 -19.55 3.91
C PRO A 247 -12.25 -18.84 3.33
N ALA A 248 -13.45 -19.06 3.89
CA ALA A 248 -14.66 -18.33 3.51
C ALA A 248 -14.79 -16.98 4.23
N ARG A 249 -13.99 -16.73 5.27
CA ARG A 249 -14.02 -15.52 6.11
C ARG A 249 -12.69 -14.80 6.09
N VAL A 250 -12.26 -14.39 4.89
CA VAL A 250 -10.99 -13.68 4.68
C VAL A 250 -11.23 -12.18 4.56
N GLY A 251 -10.57 -11.39 5.41
CA GLY A 251 -10.45 -9.94 5.30
C GLY A 251 -9.06 -9.53 4.79
N CYS A 252 -8.95 -8.27 4.38
CA CYS A 252 -7.65 -7.66 4.06
C CYS A 252 -7.59 -6.24 4.62
N MET A 253 -6.46 -5.88 5.23
CA MET A 253 -6.22 -4.55 5.76
C MET A 253 -4.78 -4.11 5.64
N GLY A 254 -4.56 -2.82 5.58
CA GLY A 254 -3.24 -2.22 5.58
C GLY A 254 -3.28 -0.71 5.52
N ILE A 255 -2.16 -0.09 5.88
CA ILE A 255 -1.99 1.36 5.89
C ILE A 255 -0.96 1.80 4.85
N SER A 256 -1.15 3.00 4.26
CA SER A 256 -0.16 3.62 3.36
C SER A 256 0.16 2.69 2.16
N GLY A 257 1.42 2.30 1.95
CA GLY A 257 1.78 1.27 0.96
C GLY A 257 1.06 -0.07 1.14
N GLY A 258 0.72 -0.44 2.39
CA GLY A 258 -0.16 -1.57 2.69
C GLY A 258 -1.62 -1.28 2.33
N GLY A 259 -2.06 -0.03 2.48
CA GLY A 259 -3.38 0.46 2.02
C GLY A 259 -3.51 0.37 0.50
N THR A 260 -2.45 0.73 -0.25
CA THR A 260 -2.36 0.52 -1.70
C THR A 260 -2.58 -0.95 -2.05
N CYS A 261 -1.80 -1.82 -1.41
CA CYS A 261 -1.89 -3.27 -1.64
C CYS A 261 -3.29 -3.79 -1.31
N THR A 262 -3.86 -3.36 -0.18
CA THR A 262 -5.22 -3.75 0.25
C THR A 262 -6.29 -3.31 -0.74
N LEU A 263 -6.25 -2.05 -1.21
CA LEU A 263 -7.23 -1.53 -2.17
C LEU A 263 -7.24 -2.34 -3.46
N PHE A 264 -6.08 -2.51 -4.08
CA PHE A 264 -5.96 -3.24 -5.35
C PHE A 264 -6.25 -4.74 -5.17
N SER A 265 -5.80 -5.35 -4.07
CA SER A 265 -6.12 -6.76 -3.78
C SER A 265 -7.61 -6.98 -3.59
N ALA A 266 -8.27 -6.15 -2.78
CA ALA A 266 -9.72 -6.26 -2.57
C ALA A 266 -10.53 -5.98 -3.84
N ALA A 267 -10.06 -5.08 -4.72
CA ALA A 267 -10.69 -4.81 -6.00
C ALA A 267 -10.63 -6.02 -6.98
N LEU A 268 -9.55 -6.82 -6.89
CA LEU A 268 -9.25 -7.86 -7.87
C LEU A 268 -9.50 -9.29 -7.36
N GLU A 269 -9.42 -9.52 -6.04
CA GLU A 269 -9.54 -10.84 -5.41
C GLU A 269 -10.91 -10.97 -4.69
N PRO A 270 -11.88 -11.69 -5.28
CA PRO A 270 -13.23 -11.79 -4.72
C PRO A 270 -13.32 -12.62 -3.43
N ARG A 271 -12.30 -13.43 -3.10
CA ARG A 271 -12.23 -14.17 -1.85
C ARG A 271 -12.02 -13.27 -0.63
N ILE A 272 -11.54 -12.03 -0.82
CA ILE A 272 -11.52 -11.02 0.24
C ILE A 272 -12.95 -10.57 0.50
N ARG A 273 -13.52 -10.94 1.64
CA ARG A 273 -14.93 -10.71 2.00
C ARG A 273 -15.18 -9.33 2.58
N ALA A 274 -14.17 -8.73 3.23
CA ALA A 274 -14.22 -7.37 3.76
C ALA A 274 -12.83 -6.73 3.67
N ALA A 275 -12.77 -5.43 3.45
CA ALA A 275 -11.52 -4.69 3.36
C ALA A 275 -11.52 -3.45 4.25
N MET A 276 -10.35 -3.14 4.85
CA MET A 276 -10.08 -1.90 5.56
C MET A 276 -8.85 -1.23 4.95
N VAL A 277 -9.03 -0.08 4.35
CA VAL A 277 -7.97 0.71 3.70
C VAL A 277 -7.66 1.91 4.57
N SER A 278 -6.53 1.87 5.27
CA SER A 278 -6.07 2.95 6.14
C SER A 278 -5.07 3.85 5.43
N GLY A 279 -5.21 5.17 5.58
CA GLY A 279 -4.26 6.16 5.07
C GLY A 279 -3.88 5.96 3.60
N TYR A 280 -4.86 5.69 2.71
CA TYR A 280 -4.60 5.56 1.28
C TYR A 280 -5.75 6.05 0.40
N LEU A 281 -7.03 5.77 0.73
CA LEU A 281 -8.14 6.18 -0.13
C LEU A 281 -8.16 7.71 -0.29
N CYS A 282 -7.88 8.16 -1.50
CA CYS A 282 -7.76 9.56 -1.90
C CYS A 282 -8.09 9.69 -3.38
N THR A 283 -7.73 10.78 -4.04
CA THR A 283 -7.62 10.83 -5.49
C THR A 283 -6.16 10.64 -5.91
N PHE A 284 -5.92 10.00 -7.04
CA PHE A 284 -4.56 9.98 -7.62
C PHE A 284 -4.07 11.41 -7.85
N LYS A 285 -4.96 12.30 -8.28
CA LYS A 285 -4.67 13.71 -8.55
C LYS A 285 -4.04 14.43 -7.36
N ASP A 286 -4.68 14.33 -6.19
CA ASP A 286 -4.32 15.17 -5.04
C ASP A 286 -3.30 14.51 -4.11
N SER A 287 -2.96 13.24 -4.38
CA SER A 287 -1.94 12.49 -3.65
C SER A 287 -0.81 12.02 -4.59
N VAL A 288 -0.90 10.83 -5.17
CA VAL A 288 0.17 10.19 -5.95
C VAL A 288 0.72 11.07 -7.08
N PHE A 289 -0.14 11.85 -7.72
CA PHE A 289 0.23 12.74 -8.83
C PHE A 289 0.78 14.09 -8.38
N SER A 290 0.39 14.59 -7.21
CA SER A 290 0.71 15.93 -6.71
C SER A 290 1.90 15.98 -5.77
N LEU A 291 2.36 14.83 -5.26
CA LEU A 291 3.44 14.71 -4.31
C LEU A 291 4.54 13.80 -4.87
N SER A 292 5.73 13.88 -4.27
CA SER A 292 6.79 12.90 -4.53
C SER A 292 6.48 11.59 -3.79
N HIS A 293 5.57 10.83 -4.34
CA HIS A 293 5.19 9.52 -3.79
C HIS A 293 6.23 8.44 -4.07
N CYS A 294 6.18 7.38 -3.24
CA CYS A 294 6.95 6.18 -3.54
C CYS A 294 6.46 5.57 -4.87
N ILE A 295 7.41 5.13 -5.68
CA ILE A 295 7.17 4.57 -7.02
C ILE A 295 6.25 3.34 -7.01
N ASP A 296 6.09 2.68 -5.87
CA ASP A 296 5.19 1.54 -5.69
C ASP A 296 3.69 1.89 -5.81
N ASN A 297 3.36 3.19 -5.84
CA ASN A 297 2.00 3.66 -6.02
C ASN A 297 1.62 3.93 -7.49
N TYR A 298 2.58 3.84 -8.41
CA TYR A 298 2.35 4.19 -9.79
C TYR A 298 1.92 2.98 -10.63
N VAL A 299 0.74 3.11 -11.25
CA VAL A 299 0.23 2.18 -12.28
C VAL A 299 0.21 2.91 -13.61
N PRO A 300 1.11 2.58 -14.55
CA PRO A 300 1.21 3.29 -15.82
C PRO A 300 -0.12 3.34 -16.57
N GLY A 301 -0.51 4.54 -16.99
CA GLY A 301 -1.70 4.75 -17.81
C GLY A 301 -3.04 4.63 -17.10
N ILE A 302 -3.10 4.42 -15.78
CA ILE A 302 -4.37 4.23 -15.04
C ILE A 302 -5.33 5.42 -15.21
N LEU A 303 -4.81 6.64 -15.23
CA LEU A 303 -5.61 7.86 -15.39
C LEU A 303 -6.23 8.03 -16.79
N ASN A 304 -5.86 7.21 -17.78
CA ASN A 304 -6.62 7.12 -19.02
C ASN A 304 -7.96 6.37 -18.84
N TRP A 305 -8.14 5.65 -17.74
CA TRP A 305 -9.24 4.73 -17.52
C TRP A 305 -10.06 5.03 -16.27
N ALA A 306 -9.41 5.26 -15.15
CA ALA A 306 -10.04 5.33 -13.84
C ALA A 306 -9.26 6.20 -12.86
N GLU A 307 -9.96 6.77 -11.91
CA GLU A 307 -9.41 7.36 -10.70
C GLU A 307 -9.40 6.33 -9.55
N MET A 308 -8.76 6.67 -8.43
CA MET A 308 -8.61 5.76 -7.28
C MET A 308 -9.96 5.31 -6.73
N TYR A 309 -10.95 6.21 -6.68
CA TYR A 309 -12.31 5.88 -6.24
C TYR A 309 -13.03 4.89 -7.15
N ASP A 310 -12.71 4.85 -8.44
CA ASP A 310 -13.27 3.86 -9.36
C ASP A 310 -12.69 2.48 -9.07
N VAL A 311 -11.38 2.39 -8.78
CA VAL A 311 -10.74 1.14 -8.34
C VAL A 311 -11.36 0.65 -7.03
N ALA A 312 -11.57 1.54 -6.05
CA ALA A 312 -12.26 1.22 -4.80
C ALA A 312 -13.70 0.74 -5.03
N GLY A 313 -14.39 1.30 -6.02
CA GLY A 313 -15.73 0.89 -6.43
C GLY A 313 -15.83 -0.56 -6.93
N LEU A 314 -14.73 -1.16 -7.37
CA LEU A 314 -14.68 -2.58 -7.74
C LEU A 314 -14.90 -3.53 -6.55
N ILE A 315 -14.74 -3.05 -5.33
CA ILE A 315 -14.93 -3.83 -4.11
C ILE A 315 -16.44 -4.07 -3.85
N ALA A 316 -17.28 -3.11 -4.25
CA ALA A 316 -18.73 -3.24 -4.06
C ALA A 316 -19.30 -4.54 -4.68
N PRO A 317 -20.30 -5.19 -4.06
CA PRO A 317 -21.01 -4.80 -2.84
C PRO A 317 -20.38 -5.37 -1.54
N ARG A 318 -19.11 -5.83 -1.57
CA ARG A 318 -18.41 -6.35 -0.41
C ARG A 318 -18.05 -5.19 0.54
N PRO A 319 -18.09 -5.41 1.88
CA PRO A 319 -17.79 -4.39 2.86
C PRO A 319 -16.42 -3.72 2.66
N LEU A 320 -16.40 -2.39 2.69
CA LEU A 320 -15.21 -1.54 2.62
C LEU A 320 -15.28 -0.46 3.70
N LEU A 321 -14.24 -0.38 4.53
CA LEU A 321 -14.01 0.77 5.38
C LEU A 321 -12.73 1.47 4.92
N ALA A 322 -12.83 2.78 4.69
CA ALA A 322 -11.67 3.66 4.54
C ALA A 322 -11.41 4.38 5.86
N GLU A 323 -10.14 4.56 6.22
CA GLU A 323 -9.71 5.29 7.41
C GLU A 323 -8.73 6.39 7.00
N SER A 324 -8.95 7.61 7.47
CA SER A 324 -8.17 8.78 7.07
C SER A 324 -7.90 9.74 8.22
N GLY A 325 -6.63 10.12 8.42
CA GLY A 325 -6.24 11.19 9.34
C GLY A 325 -6.61 12.57 8.78
N GLU A 326 -7.20 13.41 9.61
CA GLU A 326 -7.60 14.78 9.20
C GLU A 326 -6.40 15.70 8.93
N LYS A 327 -5.24 15.35 9.49
CA LYS A 327 -3.97 16.07 9.33
C LYS A 327 -2.99 15.33 8.41
N ASP A 328 -3.45 14.30 7.68
CA ASP A 328 -2.62 13.55 6.75
C ASP A 328 -2.23 14.45 5.56
N ASN A 329 -0.93 14.73 5.44
CA ASN A 329 -0.38 15.55 4.36
C ASN A 329 0.01 14.73 3.12
N ILE A 330 -0.07 13.39 3.20
CA ILE A 330 0.23 12.47 2.08
C ILE A 330 -1.06 12.14 1.33
N PHE A 331 -2.15 11.94 2.06
CA PHE A 331 -3.49 11.67 1.53
C PHE A 331 -4.48 12.71 2.07
N PRO A 332 -4.55 13.90 1.44
CA PRO A 332 -5.32 15.03 1.96
C PRO A 332 -6.78 14.69 2.22
N ILE A 333 -7.28 15.04 3.41
CA ILE A 333 -8.59 14.63 3.90
C ILE A 333 -9.75 15.03 2.99
N GLU A 334 -9.71 16.22 2.38
CA GLU A 334 -10.78 16.66 1.49
C GLU A 334 -10.84 15.85 0.18
N ALA A 335 -9.69 15.41 -0.32
CA ALA A 335 -9.62 14.50 -1.46
C ALA A 335 -10.06 13.08 -1.07
N SER A 336 -9.76 12.63 0.15
CA SER A 336 -10.26 11.36 0.69
C SER A 336 -11.78 11.37 0.85
N LYS A 337 -12.37 12.43 1.38
CA LYS A 337 -13.83 12.62 1.46
C LYS A 337 -14.48 12.64 0.07
N THR A 338 -13.87 13.35 -0.87
CA THR A 338 -14.34 13.40 -2.29
C THR A 338 -14.31 12.01 -2.91
N SER A 339 -13.23 11.27 -2.72
CA SER A 339 -13.06 9.91 -3.19
C SER A 339 -14.11 8.98 -2.58
N PHE A 340 -14.28 9.04 -1.26
CA PHE A 340 -15.27 8.21 -0.57
C PHE A 340 -16.70 8.50 -1.01
N ALA A 341 -17.06 9.76 -1.25
CA ALA A 341 -18.38 10.12 -1.79
C ALA A 341 -18.65 9.49 -3.17
N ARG A 342 -17.62 9.32 -3.99
CA ARG A 342 -17.72 8.58 -5.27
C ARG A 342 -17.88 7.08 -5.05
N VAL A 343 -17.13 6.50 -4.13
CA VAL A 343 -17.29 5.08 -3.72
C VAL A 343 -18.69 4.81 -3.21
N LYS A 344 -19.21 5.68 -2.35
CA LYS A 344 -20.55 5.56 -1.76
C LYS A 344 -21.65 5.44 -2.84
N LYS A 345 -21.55 6.23 -3.91
CA LYS A 345 -22.49 6.14 -5.05
C LYS A 345 -22.49 4.77 -5.71
N VAL A 346 -21.32 4.11 -5.82
CA VAL A 346 -21.27 2.75 -6.36
C VAL A 346 -22.06 1.80 -5.47
N TYR A 347 -21.84 1.85 -4.15
CA TYR A 347 -22.56 0.99 -3.19
C TYR A 347 -24.07 1.26 -3.17
N GLU A 348 -24.47 2.51 -3.31
CA GLU A 348 -25.90 2.90 -3.39
C GLU A 348 -26.59 2.27 -4.61
N VAL A 349 -25.92 2.23 -5.77
CA VAL A 349 -26.45 1.56 -6.98
C VAL A 349 -26.61 0.05 -6.77
N PHE A 350 -25.80 -0.57 -5.89
CA PHE A 350 -25.99 -1.96 -5.49
C PHE A 350 -27.04 -2.15 -4.40
N GLY A 351 -27.61 -1.08 -3.83
CA GLY A 351 -28.53 -1.13 -2.68
C GLY A 351 -27.83 -1.52 -1.36
N MET A 352 -26.52 -1.31 -1.26
CA MET A 352 -25.67 -1.74 -0.13
C MET A 352 -24.83 -0.57 0.43
N GLY A 353 -25.43 0.62 0.45
CA GLY A 353 -24.74 1.82 0.91
C GLY A 353 -24.15 1.70 2.31
N GLU A 354 -24.75 0.93 3.21
CA GLU A 354 -24.30 0.70 4.58
C GLU A 354 -23.00 -0.14 4.67
N ARG A 355 -22.63 -0.83 3.58
CA ARG A 355 -21.38 -1.62 3.53
C ARG A 355 -20.14 -0.80 3.18
N ALA A 356 -20.29 0.47 2.85
CA ALA A 356 -19.20 1.41 2.69
C ALA A 356 -19.18 2.39 3.86
N ALA A 357 -18.07 2.45 4.59
CA ALA A 357 -17.85 3.34 5.73
C ALA A 357 -16.55 4.13 5.57
N HIS A 358 -16.54 5.37 6.09
CA HIS A 358 -15.35 6.21 6.16
C HIS A 358 -15.18 6.71 7.59
N GLU A 359 -14.08 6.32 8.22
CA GLU A 359 -13.66 6.81 9.53
C GLU A 359 -12.63 7.92 9.34
N THR A 360 -12.89 9.08 9.91
CA THR A 360 -11.91 10.17 10.00
C THR A 360 -11.51 10.39 11.44
N PHE A 361 -10.26 10.74 11.69
CA PHE A 361 -9.75 10.95 13.03
C PHE A 361 -8.74 12.11 13.08
N ASN A 362 -8.68 12.81 14.20
CA ASN A 362 -7.91 14.04 14.37
C ASN A 362 -6.41 13.76 14.59
N ASP A 363 -5.75 13.14 13.62
CA ASP A 363 -4.30 12.89 13.63
C ASP A 363 -3.73 12.97 12.22
N ALA A 364 -2.40 12.81 12.11
CA ALA A 364 -1.65 12.76 10.87
C ALA A 364 -1.77 11.36 10.21
N HIS A 365 -0.77 10.99 9.39
CA HIS A 365 -0.69 9.70 8.72
C HIS A 365 -0.38 8.57 9.70
N SER A 366 -1.41 7.95 10.27
CA SER A 366 -1.30 6.87 11.25
C SER A 366 -2.47 5.89 11.15
N PHE A 367 -2.28 4.67 11.67
CA PHE A 367 -3.35 3.70 11.85
C PHE A 367 -4.18 4.05 13.09
N TYR A 368 -5.50 3.98 13.00
CA TYR A 368 -6.39 4.27 14.11
C TYR A 368 -7.20 3.04 14.56
N GLY A 369 -7.87 2.37 13.65
CA GLY A 369 -8.52 1.07 13.84
C GLY A 369 -9.76 1.05 14.70
N LYS A 370 -10.21 2.21 15.25
CA LYS A 370 -11.29 2.26 16.25
C LYS A 370 -12.62 1.75 15.71
N ALA A 371 -13.03 2.18 14.53
CA ALA A 371 -14.20 1.63 13.85
C ALA A 371 -13.83 0.47 12.91
N GLY A 372 -12.61 0.50 12.34
CA GLY A 372 -12.18 -0.44 11.32
C GLY A 372 -12.08 -1.89 11.79
N LEU A 373 -11.51 -2.15 12.97
CA LEU A 373 -11.40 -3.51 13.52
C LEU A 373 -12.77 -4.10 13.90
N PRO A 374 -13.66 -3.39 14.60
CA PRO A 374 -15.05 -3.84 14.82
C PRO A 374 -15.82 -4.04 13.50
N PHE A 375 -15.57 -3.22 12.48
CA PHE A 375 -16.19 -3.37 11.16
C PHE A 375 -15.76 -4.70 10.51
N LEU A 376 -14.47 -5.00 10.47
CA LEU A 376 -13.97 -6.28 9.95
C LEU A 376 -14.56 -7.46 10.72
N LYS A 377 -14.51 -7.42 12.06
CA LYS A 377 -15.10 -8.46 12.89
C LYS A 377 -16.57 -8.74 12.54
N ARG A 378 -17.40 -7.69 12.44
CA ARG A 378 -18.82 -7.80 12.11
C ARG A 378 -19.08 -8.44 10.74
N HIS A 379 -18.28 -8.08 9.75
CA HIS A 379 -18.48 -8.55 8.37
C HIS A 379 -17.77 -9.86 8.05
N LEU A 380 -16.92 -10.34 8.95
CA LEU A 380 -16.27 -11.65 8.90
C LEU A 380 -16.84 -12.62 9.95
N ALA A 381 -17.79 -12.17 10.79
CA ALA A 381 -18.57 -13.09 11.63
C ALA A 381 -19.34 -14.05 10.74
N GLY A 382 -19.29 -15.34 11.05
CA GLY A 382 -20.05 -16.37 10.34
C GLY A 382 -21.51 -16.37 10.73
#